data_e34ab2b314be6b48f09945653ec07223
#
_entry.id   e34ab2b314be6b48f09945653ec07223
#
_cell.length_a   1.000
_cell.length_b   1.000
_cell.length_c   1.000
_cell.angle_alpha   90.00
_cell.angle_beta   90.00
_cell.angle_gamma   90.00
#
_symmetry.space_group_name_H-M   'P 1'
#
loop_
_entity.id
_entity.type
_entity.pdbx_description
1 polymer ?
#
loop_
_entity_poly.entity_id
_entity_poly.type
_entity_poly.pdbx_seq_one_letter_code
_entity_poly.pdbx_strand_id
1 'polypeptide(L)'
;MRACPLEAGGQAVDCVEVQRIDIDGVPVFTADGPTRTTAALVFGVGLRDETFATIEVTHLVEHLAMGALPKSHLRCNAVTDVDTTTFFATGRPEAVGAFLEGICRALADLPTERMELEVGVLQAENCSTAHSTLGALWAARFGLVGPGLAVADGPGPEYLTEETVRAHARRWFVRDNAALWCAGPLPVGLRLPLPDGPRPERLVPAPRPQTGPVWTTGHGAGVGLLLSAGGAGDPALTVGVDVLKERLRDTARLARGLSYSVDSMALDVTADRREVAVVVDAREGREDAVAGLLWQAYTELCASGPTGAELAHAVAGFEEELDADERAVVESELADAAYCAVSGLAFRPVQDVLDAWRAMTPERVAAALRGTAPTAILHVPEEVDYAGPGEPVERRSVCNVQDRLPAGETFRPSALARLFSRESRVALVVGEQELAHRDSDGDVHSIPWELVEAALPTQDGRAVFVVGRNLCSAVVDEERFGRRAVAAVQARVPVARWLPRPRTAGDDLVGTASPAAGTAARP
;
A
#
# COMPACT_ATOMS: atom_id res chain seq x y z
N MET A 1 -40.36 -15.52 -7.68
CA MET A 1 -40.29 -16.75 -8.48
C MET A 1 -40.38 -16.38 -9.97
N ARG A 2 -39.25 -16.26 -10.63
CA ARG A 2 -39.16 -16.29 -12.09
C ARG A 2 -38.01 -17.23 -12.43
N ALA A 3 -38.34 -18.38 -13.00
CA ALA A 3 -37.38 -19.36 -13.48
C ALA A 3 -36.61 -18.79 -14.67
N CYS A 4 -35.30 -18.87 -14.61
CA CYS A 4 -34.38 -18.65 -15.73
C CYS A 4 -34.26 -19.97 -16.50
N PRO A 5 -34.48 -20.00 -17.81
CA PRO A 5 -34.23 -21.20 -18.60
C PRO A 5 -32.81 -21.16 -19.17
N LEU A 6 -31.91 -21.98 -18.65
CA LEU A 6 -30.67 -22.33 -19.32
C LEU A 6 -30.49 -23.84 -19.28
N GLU A 7 -30.87 -24.49 -20.41
CA GLU A 7 -30.38 -25.82 -20.76
C GLU A 7 -29.06 -25.65 -21.51
N ALA A 8 -27.94 -25.97 -20.85
CA ALA A 8 -26.73 -26.54 -21.43
C ALA A 8 -25.78 -26.87 -20.26
N GLY A 9 -25.74 -28.10 -19.82
CA GLY A 9 -24.72 -28.97 -19.23
C GLY A 9 -23.61 -28.41 -18.35
N GLY A 10 -23.77 -27.31 -17.60
CA GLY A 10 -22.90 -26.87 -16.52
C GLY A 10 -23.72 -26.89 -15.23
N GLN A 11 -23.21 -27.48 -14.16
CA GLN A 11 -23.80 -27.30 -12.84
C GLN A 11 -23.82 -25.80 -12.57
N ALA A 12 -24.99 -25.22 -12.33
CA ALA A 12 -25.11 -23.84 -11.89
C ALA A 12 -24.48 -23.77 -10.51
N VAL A 13 -23.45 -22.96 -10.34
CA VAL A 13 -23.03 -22.48 -9.01
C VAL A 13 -24.27 -21.80 -8.43
N ASP A 14 -24.82 -22.33 -7.33
CA ASP A 14 -25.97 -21.71 -6.69
C ASP A 14 -25.61 -20.28 -6.35
N CYS A 15 -26.24 -19.30 -6.99
CA CYS A 15 -25.98 -17.89 -6.82
C CYS A 15 -26.12 -17.53 -5.33
N VAL A 16 -25.06 -17.07 -4.72
CA VAL A 16 -25.12 -16.50 -3.37
C VAL A 16 -26.01 -15.26 -3.43
N GLU A 17 -27.16 -15.31 -2.77
CA GLU A 17 -28.04 -14.14 -2.67
C GLU A 17 -27.53 -13.22 -1.57
N VAL A 18 -26.69 -12.23 -1.93
CA VAL A 18 -26.24 -11.19 -1.01
C VAL A 18 -27.43 -10.29 -0.67
N GLN A 19 -27.88 -10.33 0.58
CA GLN A 19 -28.93 -9.46 1.09
C GLN A 19 -28.30 -8.23 1.76
N ARG A 20 -28.88 -7.07 1.52
CA ARG A 20 -28.49 -5.82 2.20
C ARG A 20 -29.58 -5.38 3.15
N ILE A 21 -29.21 -5.18 4.40
CA ILE A 21 -30.04 -4.58 5.44
C ILE A 21 -29.30 -3.38 6.08
N ASP A 22 -29.92 -2.71 7.02
CA ASP A 22 -29.31 -1.61 7.79
C ASP A 22 -29.44 -1.90 9.28
N ILE A 23 -28.34 -1.73 10.02
CA ILE A 23 -28.33 -1.82 11.49
C ILE A 23 -27.66 -0.56 12.03
N ASP A 24 -28.42 0.23 12.80
CA ASP A 24 -27.97 1.50 13.40
C ASP A 24 -27.37 2.48 12.37
N GLY A 25 -27.80 2.42 11.09
CA GLY A 25 -27.29 3.25 10.00
C GLY A 25 -26.04 2.71 9.31
N VAL A 26 -25.57 1.51 9.67
CA VAL A 26 -24.47 0.82 8.99
C VAL A 26 -25.05 -0.17 7.97
N PRO A 27 -24.64 -0.14 6.69
CA PRO A 27 -25.04 -1.15 5.72
C PRO A 27 -24.46 -2.52 6.11
N VAL A 28 -25.31 -3.52 6.14
CA VAL A 28 -24.95 -4.91 6.49
C VAL A 28 -25.27 -5.81 5.31
N PHE A 29 -24.25 -6.50 4.83
CA PHE A 29 -24.37 -7.50 3.78
C PHE A 29 -24.39 -8.89 4.41
N THR A 30 -25.40 -9.68 4.11
CA THR A 30 -25.57 -11.00 4.72
C THR A 30 -26.01 -12.03 3.69
N ALA A 31 -25.62 -13.27 3.93
CA ALA A 31 -26.09 -14.42 3.21
C ALA A 31 -26.35 -15.58 4.18
N ASP A 32 -27.29 -16.44 3.84
CA ASP A 32 -27.53 -17.67 4.58
C ASP A 32 -26.27 -18.53 4.57
N GLY A 33 -26.00 -19.20 5.67
CA GLY A 33 -24.78 -19.98 5.84
C GLY A 33 -24.84 -20.97 7.00
N PRO A 34 -23.71 -21.56 7.37
CA PRO A 34 -23.63 -22.57 8.43
C PRO A 34 -24.07 -22.00 9.77
N THR A 35 -24.30 -22.89 10.75
CA THR A 35 -24.74 -22.51 12.12
C THR A 35 -23.77 -21.63 12.91
N ARG A 36 -22.53 -21.48 12.44
CA ARG A 36 -21.52 -20.55 13.00
C ARG A 36 -21.51 -19.29 12.14
N THR A 37 -21.44 -18.16 12.80
CA THR A 37 -21.33 -16.85 12.15
C THR A 37 -19.87 -16.47 11.93
N THR A 38 -19.53 -16.07 10.72
CA THR A 38 -18.32 -15.24 10.44
C THR A 38 -18.80 -13.86 10.07
N ALA A 39 -18.28 -12.84 10.72
CA ALA A 39 -18.63 -11.46 10.39
C ALA A 39 -17.42 -10.54 10.49
N ALA A 40 -17.43 -9.48 9.69
CA ALA A 40 -16.39 -8.46 9.74
C ALA A 40 -16.96 -7.05 9.57
N LEU A 41 -16.54 -6.17 10.46
CA LEU A 41 -16.81 -4.73 10.39
C LEU A 41 -15.65 -4.06 9.66
N VAL A 42 -15.92 -3.47 8.51
CA VAL A 42 -14.95 -2.88 7.59
C VAL A 42 -15.10 -1.37 7.62
N PHE A 43 -13.97 -0.67 7.76
CA PHE A 43 -13.90 0.79 7.64
C PHE A 43 -13.08 1.17 6.40
N GLY A 44 -13.56 2.19 5.68
CA GLY A 44 -12.84 2.76 4.54
C GLY A 44 -11.70 3.68 5.00
N VAL A 45 -10.71 3.13 5.69
CA VAL A 45 -9.49 3.81 6.15
C VAL A 45 -8.35 2.83 6.28
N GLY A 46 -7.16 3.22 5.84
CA GLY A 46 -5.94 2.44 5.95
C GLY A 46 -4.71 3.33 5.82
N LEU A 47 -3.55 2.72 5.59
CA LEU A 47 -2.27 3.41 5.47
C LEU A 47 -2.31 4.59 4.47
N ARG A 48 -3.02 4.46 3.35
CA ARG A 48 -3.12 5.51 2.33
C ARG A 48 -3.77 6.81 2.80
N ASP A 49 -4.48 6.77 3.93
CA ASP A 49 -5.21 7.89 4.50
C ASP A 49 -4.41 8.64 5.58
N GLU A 50 -3.16 8.21 5.78
CA GLU A 50 -2.17 8.80 6.69
C GLU A 50 -1.29 9.85 6.01
N THR A 51 -0.36 10.41 6.75
CA THR A 51 0.74 11.24 6.27
C THR A 51 2.05 10.64 6.75
N PHE A 52 3.19 11.05 6.20
CA PHE A 52 4.50 10.59 6.70
C PHE A 52 4.64 10.78 8.22
N ALA A 53 4.10 11.88 8.74
CA ALA A 53 4.16 12.20 10.17
C ALA A 53 3.23 11.34 11.04
N THR A 54 2.27 10.65 10.45
CA THR A 54 1.24 9.88 11.14
C THR A 54 1.18 8.43 10.69
N ILE A 55 2.21 7.93 10.02
CA ILE A 55 2.34 6.51 9.70
C ILE A 55 2.14 5.69 10.98
N GLU A 56 1.39 4.59 10.89
CA GLU A 56 0.96 3.71 11.99
C GLU A 56 -0.21 4.27 12.84
N VAL A 57 -0.76 5.43 12.55
CA VAL A 57 -1.87 5.95 13.38
C VAL A 57 -3.14 5.09 13.25
N THR A 58 -3.44 4.57 12.06
CA THR A 58 -4.60 3.71 11.82
C THR A 58 -4.43 2.36 12.52
N HIS A 59 -3.25 1.77 12.40
CA HIS A 59 -2.88 0.52 13.05
C HIS A 59 -2.89 0.66 14.58
N LEU A 60 -2.40 1.77 15.12
CA LEU A 60 -2.49 2.05 16.56
C LEU A 60 -3.94 2.19 17.05
N VAL A 61 -4.84 2.79 16.27
CA VAL A 61 -6.28 2.83 16.60
C VAL A 61 -6.86 1.42 16.63
N GLU A 62 -6.49 0.56 15.67
CA GLU A 62 -6.89 -0.84 15.63
C GLU A 62 -6.45 -1.58 16.91
N HIS A 63 -5.16 -1.49 17.28
CA HIS A 63 -4.62 -2.11 18.50
C HIS A 63 -5.32 -1.61 19.77
N LEU A 64 -5.55 -0.31 19.88
CA LEU A 64 -6.26 0.26 21.02
C LEU A 64 -7.70 -0.25 21.13
N ALA A 65 -8.40 -0.37 20.00
CA ALA A 65 -9.77 -0.89 19.98
C ALA A 65 -9.81 -2.38 20.34
N MET A 66 -8.92 -3.20 19.79
CA MET A 66 -8.81 -4.62 20.11
C MET A 66 -8.38 -4.85 21.57
N GLY A 67 -7.43 -4.05 22.05
CA GLY A 67 -6.92 -4.12 23.43
C GLY A 67 -7.93 -3.71 24.50
N ALA A 68 -9.03 -3.04 24.14
CA ALA A 68 -10.14 -2.71 25.03
C ALA A 68 -11.03 -3.93 25.36
N LEU A 69 -11.00 -4.95 24.52
CA LEU A 69 -11.91 -6.08 24.67
C LEU A 69 -11.46 -7.06 25.77
N PRO A 70 -12.41 -7.67 26.49
CA PRO A 70 -12.08 -8.71 27.45
C PRO A 70 -11.51 -9.94 26.75
N LYS A 71 -10.61 -10.66 27.41
CA LYS A 71 -10.11 -11.95 26.92
C LYS A 71 -11.26 -12.90 26.60
N SER A 72 -11.24 -13.46 25.41
CA SER A 72 -12.26 -14.36 24.91
C SER A 72 -11.62 -15.57 24.24
N HIS A 73 -12.38 -16.67 24.14
CA HIS A 73 -12.04 -17.84 23.31
C HIS A 73 -12.58 -17.70 21.88
N LEU A 74 -13.17 -16.55 21.55
CA LEU A 74 -13.63 -16.23 20.21
C LEU A 74 -12.43 -16.15 19.26
N ARG A 75 -12.53 -16.77 18.10
CA ARG A 75 -11.56 -16.55 17.03
C ARG A 75 -11.83 -15.19 16.42
N CYS A 76 -11.05 -14.20 16.79
CA CYS A 76 -11.17 -12.83 16.29
C CYS A 76 -9.81 -12.23 16.04
N ASN A 77 -9.74 -11.29 15.12
CA ASN A 77 -8.57 -10.48 14.82
C ASN A 77 -9.00 -9.17 14.16
N ALA A 78 -8.02 -8.30 13.92
CA ALA A 78 -8.19 -7.13 13.07
C ALA A 78 -7.01 -7.02 12.11
N VAL A 79 -7.17 -6.26 11.04
CA VAL A 79 -6.14 -6.01 10.02
C VAL A 79 -6.32 -4.59 9.51
N THR A 80 -5.23 -3.82 9.56
CA THR A 80 -5.11 -2.54 8.88
C THR A 80 -4.32 -2.74 7.58
N ASP A 81 -4.99 -2.52 6.45
CA ASP A 81 -4.40 -2.62 5.11
C ASP A 81 -4.17 -1.22 4.53
N VAL A 82 -3.82 -1.16 3.25
CA VAL A 82 -3.53 0.11 2.56
C VAL A 82 -4.76 1.02 2.52
N ASP A 83 -5.95 0.49 2.33
CA ASP A 83 -7.17 1.27 2.12
C ASP A 83 -8.36 0.92 3.02
N THR A 84 -8.25 -0.14 3.82
CA THR A 84 -9.28 -0.56 4.77
C THR A 84 -8.72 -0.99 6.10
N THR A 85 -9.54 -0.88 7.16
CA THR A 85 -9.32 -1.52 8.46
C THR A 85 -10.50 -2.42 8.75
N THR A 86 -10.23 -3.69 9.06
CA THR A 86 -11.25 -4.73 9.20
C THR A 86 -11.14 -5.43 10.55
N PHE A 87 -12.22 -5.46 11.31
CA PHE A 87 -12.35 -6.22 12.57
C PHE A 87 -13.23 -7.43 12.33
N PHE A 88 -12.73 -8.64 12.50
CA PHE A 88 -13.47 -9.85 12.16
C PHE A 88 -13.49 -10.89 13.27
N ALA A 89 -14.55 -11.68 13.30
CA ALA A 89 -14.73 -12.75 14.26
C ALA A 89 -15.52 -13.93 13.68
N THR A 90 -15.17 -15.13 14.15
CA THR A 90 -15.89 -16.38 13.82
C THR A 90 -16.26 -17.12 15.09
N GLY A 91 -17.57 -17.42 15.27
CA GLY A 91 -18.03 -18.09 16.45
C GLY A 91 -19.53 -18.32 16.52
N ARG A 92 -20.07 -18.39 17.76
CA ARG A 92 -21.50 -18.35 17.98
C ARG A 92 -22.03 -16.95 17.70
N PRO A 93 -23.24 -16.79 17.14
CA PRO A 93 -23.78 -15.49 16.80
C PRO A 93 -23.72 -14.49 17.96
N GLU A 94 -24.08 -14.88 19.16
CA GLU A 94 -24.12 -13.99 20.33
C GLU A 94 -22.72 -13.48 20.70
N ALA A 95 -21.70 -14.35 20.58
CA ALA A 95 -20.31 -13.97 20.88
C ALA A 95 -19.72 -13.05 19.81
N VAL A 96 -20.06 -13.29 18.54
CA VAL A 96 -19.69 -12.42 17.42
C VAL A 96 -20.36 -11.05 17.58
N GLY A 97 -21.67 -11.01 17.93
CA GLY A 97 -22.39 -9.77 18.18
C GLY A 97 -21.77 -8.95 19.33
N ALA A 98 -21.43 -9.62 20.44
CA ALA A 98 -20.77 -8.96 21.58
C ALA A 98 -19.36 -8.39 21.20
N PHE A 99 -18.60 -9.09 20.37
CA PHE A 99 -17.33 -8.61 19.82
C PHE A 99 -17.52 -7.33 19.00
N LEU A 100 -18.41 -7.37 17.99
CA LEU A 100 -18.67 -6.23 17.10
C LEU A 100 -19.16 -4.99 17.89
N GLU A 101 -20.09 -5.19 18.81
CA GLU A 101 -20.57 -4.12 19.68
C GLU A 101 -19.46 -3.57 20.59
N GLY A 102 -18.58 -4.43 21.09
CA GLY A 102 -17.41 -4.06 21.88
C GLY A 102 -16.43 -3.19 21.10
N ILE A 103 -16.11 -3.57 19.86
CA ILE A 103 -15.27 -2.78 18.94
C ILE A 103 -15.90 -1.40 18.69
N CYS A 104 -17.20 -1.35 18.36
CA CYS A 104 -17.88 -0.07 18.12
C CYS A 104 -17.82 0.87 19.35
N ARG A 105 -17.98 0.33 20.56
CA ARG A 105 -17.85 1.12 21.81
C ARG A 105 -16.42 1.59 22.04
N ALA A 106 -15.43 0.73 21.80
CA ALA A 106 -14.02 1.10 21.94
C ALA A 106 -13.60 2.20 20.96
N LEU A 107 -14.09 2.15 19.71
CA LEU A 107 -13.84 3.20 18.71
C LEU A 107 -14.57 4.51 19.04
N ALA A 108 -15.74 4.43 19.67
CA ALA A 108 -16.49 5.61 20.13
C ALA A 108 -15.81 6.34 21.31
N ASP A 109 -15.14 5.60 22.19
CA ASP A 109 -14.36 6.13 23.31
C ASP A 109 -13.02 5.36 23.41
N LEU A 110 -12.07 5.80 22.58
CA LEU A 110 -10.80 5.09 22.38
C LEU A 110 -9.95 5.10 23.67
N PRO A 111 -9.52 3.91 24.18
CA PRO A 111 -8.77 3.77 25.45
C PRO A 111 -7.30 4.15 25.28
N THR A 112 -7.00 5.43 25.17
CA THR A 112 -5.63 5.95 24.93
C THR A 112 -4.69 5.79 26.12
N GLU A 113 -5.19 5.44 27.30
CA GLU A 113 -4.37 5.08 28.47
C GLU A 113 -3.49 3.84 28.23
N ARG A 114 -3.81 3.04 27.21
CA ARG A 114 -3.00 1.88 26.76
C ARG A 114 -1.96 2.22 25.69
N MET A 115 -1.92 3.47 25.24
CA MET A 115 -1.15 3.89 24.06
C MET A 115 0.34 3.55 24.17
N GLU A 116 0.97 3.75 25.33
CA GLU A 116 2.39 3.41 25.53
C GLU A 116 2.66 1.92 25.35
N LEU A 117 1.76 1.07 25.85
CA LEU A 117 1.84 -0.38 25.69
C LEU A 117 1.71 -0.79 24.22
N GLU A 118 0.68 -0.28 23.55
CA GLU A 118 0.39 -0.67 22.15
C GLU A 118 1.45 -0.12 21.17
N VAL A 119 2.02 1.06 21.44
CA VAL A 119 3.20 1.56 20.70
C VAL A 119 4.37 0.60 20.81
N GLY A 120 4.63 0.04 21.99
CA GLY A 120 5.67 -0.96 22.18
C GLY A 120 5.39 -2.27 21.41
N VAL A 121 4.12 -2.66 21.28
CA VAL A 121 3.73 -3.83 20.48
C VAL A 121 3.97 -3.57 18.99
N LEU A 122 3.52 -2.43 18.47
CA LEU A 122 3.76 -2.03 17.07
C LEU A 122 5.25 -1.98 16.72
N GLN A 123 6.08 -1.42 17.60
CA GLN A 123 7.53 -1.42 17.40
C GLN A 123 8.10 -2.84 17.30
N ALA A 124 7.60 -3.79 18.09
CA ALA A 124 8.03 -5.17 18.04
C ALA A 124 7.57 -5.89 16.74
N GLU A 125 6.41 -5.57 16.23
CA GLU A 125 5.90 -6.08 14.95
C GLU A 125 6.71 -5.55 13.76
N ASN A 126 7.01 -4.26 13.74
CA ASN A 126 7.73 -3.60 12.64
C ASN A 126 9.20 -4.02 12.51
N CYS A 127 9.81 -4.60 13.56
CA CYS A 127 11.18 -5.11 13.49
C CYS A 127 11.38 -6.24 12.47
N SER A 128 10.31 -6.80 11.90
CA SER A 128 10.35 -7.94 10.97
C SER A 128 9.90 -7.62 9.54
N THR A 129 9.39 -6.43 9.28
CA THR A 129 8.87 -6.05 7.95
C THR A 129 9.99 -5.53 7.05
N ALA A 130 10.39 -6.34 6.07
CA ALA A 130 11.18 -5.86 4.94
C ALA A 130 10.29 -4.97 4.04
N HIS A 131 10.84 -3.88 3.51
CA HIS A 131 10.14 -3.05 2.53
C HIS A 131 9.65 -3.90 1.35
N SER A 132 8.36 -3.83 1.07
CA SER A 132 7.77 -4.64 0.03
C SER A 132 8.04 -4.04 -1.36
N THR A 133 8.24 -4.90 -2.36
CA THR A 133 8.29 -4.51 -3.77
C THR A 133 7.04 -3.72 -4.19
N LEU A 134 5.89 -4.05 -3.61
CA LEU A 134 4.63 -3.35 -3.82
C LEU A 134 4.69 -1.90 -3.30
N GLY A 135 5.22 -1.68 -2.10
CA GLY A 135 5.43 -0.33 -1.55
C GLY A 135 6.36 0.50 -2.44
N ALA A 136 7.45 -0.08 -2.94
CA ALA A 136 8.36 0.58 -3.86
C ALA A 136 7.67 0.99 -5.19
N LEU A 137 6.81 0.14 -5.74
CA LEU A 137 6.02 0.43 -6.94
C LEU A 137 5.06 1.60 -6.71
N TRP A 138 4.33 1.61 -5.60
CA TRP A 138 3.43 2.71 -5.27
C TRP A 138 4.17 4.02 -4.99
N ALA A 139 5.30 3.96 -4.29
CA ALA A 139 6.15 5.14 -4.09
C ALA A 139 6.71 5.68 -5.41
N ALA A 140 7.11 4.81 -6.32
CA ALA A 140 7.52 5.21 -7.66
C ALA A 140 6.39 5.92 -8.43
N ARG A 141 5.12 5.55 -8.18
CA ARG A 141 3.94 6.19 -8.79
C ARG A 141 3.54 7.48 -8.11
N PHE A 142 3.50 7.52 -6.77
CA PHE A 142 2.85 8.59 -6.00
C PHE A 142 3.82 9.43 -5.15
N GLY A 143 5.07 9.00 -4.97
CA GLY A 143 5.94 9.56 -3.94
C GLY A 143 5.45 9.16 -2.54
N LEU A 144 5.80 9.91 -1.52
CA LEU A 144 5.36 9.69 -0.13
C LEU A 144 3.96 10.26 0.13
N VAL A 145 2.98 9.82 -0.65
CA VAL A 145 1.57 10.24 -0.52
C VAL A 145 0.65 9.06 -0.80
N GLY A 146 -0.38 8.90 0.00
CA GLY A 146 -1.37 7.84 -0.17
C GLY A 146 -0.72 6.46 -0.14
N PRO A 147 -0.97 5.57 -1.13
CA PRO A 147 -0.39 4.24 -1.15
C PRO A 147 1.13 4.21 -1.14
N GLY A 148 1.78 5.28 -1.64
CA GLY A 148 3.23 5.39 -1.66
C GLY A 148 3.88 5.50 -0.28
N LEU A 149 3.10 5.74 0.77
CA LEU A 149 3.58 5.69 2.15
C LEU A 149 4.04 4.27 2.56
N ALA A 150 3.56 3.23 1.88
CA ALA A 150 3.93 1.84 2.18
C ALA A 150 5.43 1.52 1.99
N VAL A 151 6.24 2.44 1.47
CA VAL A 151 7.70 2.30 1.37
C VAL A 151 8.43 2.89 2.57
N ALA A 152 7.75 3.61 3.44
CA ALA A 152 8.36 4.38 4.51
C ALA A 152 7.95 3.88 5.90
N ASP A 153 8.92 3.83 6.81
CA ASP A 153 8.65 3.49 8.22
C ASP A 153 8.11 4.70 9.02
N GLY A 154 8.09 5.88 8.40
CA GLY A 154 7.72 7.11 9.08
C GLY A 154 8.72 7.53 10.17
N PRO A 155 8.30 8.42 11.08
CA PRO A 155 9.11 8.80 12.23
C PRO A 155 9.05 7.76 13.37
N GLY A 156 8.11 6.83 13.33
CA GLY A 156 7.80 5.85 14.35
C GLY A 156 6.54 6.18 15.16
N PRO A 157 5.85 5.16 15.68
CA PRO A 157 4.60 5.33 16.41
C PRO A 157 4.75 6.12 17.72
N GLU A 158 5.96 6.25 18.27
CA GLU A 158 6.27 7.05 19.45
C GLU A 158 6.11 8.58 19.22
N TYR A 159 6.08 9.02 17.97
CA TYR A 159 5.80 10.41 17.62
C TYR A 159 4.28 10.72 17.60
N LEU A 160 3.43 9.70 17.61
CA LEU A 160 1.99 9.87 17.66
C LEU A 160 1.57 10.42 19.03
N THR A 161 0.72 11.45 19.02
CA THR A 161 0.15 12.01 20.25
C THR A 161 -1.26 11.46 20.47
N GLU A 162 -1.73 11.43 21.72
CA GLU A 162 -3.10 11.04 22.03
C GLU A 162 -4.12 11.87 21.23
N GLU A 163 -3.86 13.18 21.08
CA GLU A 163 -4.72 14.06 20.28
C GLU A 163 -4.78 13.64 18.81
N THR A 164 -3.62 13.31 18.21
CA THR A 164 -3.53 12.84 16.83
C THR A 164 -4.32 11.54 16.64
N VAL A 165 -4.12 10.57 17.54
CA VAL A 165 -4.78 9.25 17.48
C VAL A 165 -6.30 9.41 17.65
N ARG A 166 -6.77 10.18 18.66
CA ARG A 166 -8.20 10.46 18.84
C ARG A 166 -8.81 11.26 17.69
N ALA A 167 -8.08 12.21 17.12
CA ALA A 167 -8.54 12.97 15.96
C ALA A 167 -8.70 12.08 14.73
N HIS A 168 -7.74 11.16 14.50
CA HIS A 168 -7.81 10.18 13.44
C HIS A 168 -9.01 9.24 13.61
N ALA A 169 -9.18 8.68 14.81
CA ALA A 169 -10.31 7.79 15.12
C ALA A 169 -11.66 8.49 14.90
N ARG A 170 -11.84 9.71 15.44
CA ARG A 170 -13.07 10.49 15.26
C ARG A 170 -13.37 10.87 13.82
N ARG A 171 -12.34 11.01 12.98
CA ARG A 171 -12.52 11.33 11.57
C ARG A 171 -12.93 10.11 10.76
N TRP A 172 -12.29 8.97 10.96
CA TRP A 172 -12.35 7.84 10.05
C TRP A 172 -13.22 6.69 10.51
N PHE A 173 -13.28 6.41 11.84
CA PHE A 173 -14.04 5.30 12.39
C PHE A 173 -15.45 5.73 12.79
N VAL A 174 -16.21 6.19 11.79
CA VAL A 174 -17.56 6.71 11.90
C VAL A 174 -18.54 5.85 11.10
N ARG A 175 -19.83 5.96 11.43
CA ARG A 175 -20.92 5.17 10.85
C ARG A 175 -20.94 5.20 9.33
N ASP A 176 -20.89 6.39 8.72
CA ASP A 176 -21.01 6.54 7.26
C ASP A 176 -19.77 6.01 6.49
N ASN A 177 -18.68 5.70 7.20
CA ASN A 177 -17.45 5.12 6.67
C ASN A 177 -17.30 3.63 7.00
N ALA A 178 -18.36 2.98 7.50
CA ALA A 178 -18.37 1.59 7.90
C ALA A 178 -19.32 0.75 7.05
N ALA A 179 -19.01 -0.53 6.92
CA ALA A 179 -19.91 -1.58 6.43
C ALA A 179 -19.66 -2.87 7.22
N LEU A 180 -20.69 -3.65 7.42
CA LEU A 180 -20.58 -4.99 8.02
C LEU A 180 -20.92 -6.05 6.99
N TRP A 181 -20.17 -7.14 6.97
CA TRP A 181 -20.64 -8.35 6.31
C TRP A 181 -20.75 -9.50 7.32
N CYS A 182 -21.70 -10.43 7.05
CA CYS A 182 -22.03 -11.52 7.95
C CYS A 182 -22.46 -12.76 7.16
N ALA A 183 -21.66 -13.81 7.22
CA ALA A 183 -21.97 -15.13 6.70
C ALA A 183 -22.53 -16.01 7.80
N GLY A 184 -23.76 -16.54 7.60
CA GLY A 184 -24.48 -17.34 8.58
C GLY A 184 -25.44 -16.53 9.46
N PRO A 185 -25.96 -17.12 10.57
CA PRO A 185 -27.00 -16.49 11.37
C PRO A 185 -26.58 -15.12 11.93
N LEU A 186 -27.35 -14.10 11.61
CA LEU A 186 -27.14 -12.76 12.16
C LEU A 186 -27.38 -12.75 13.68
N PRO A 187 -26.49 -12.14 14.50
CA PRO A 187 -26.71 -12.05 15.94
C PRO A 187 -28.01 -11.35 16.30
N VAL A 188 -28.83 -11.98 17.14
CA VAL A 188 -30.13 -11.44 17.55
C VAL A 188 -29.92 -10.15 18.35
N GLY A 189 -30.55 -9.06 17.92
CA GLY A 189 -30.44 -7.76 18.59
C GLY A 189 -29.07 -7.10 18.44
N LEU A 190 -28.30 -7.44 17.41
CA LEU A 190 -27.02 -6.80 17.10
C LEU A 190 -27.17 -5.28 17.06
N ARG A 191 -26.25 -4.60 17.75
CA ARG A 191 -26.14 -3.15 17.75
C ARG A 191 -24.72 -2.76 17.29
N LEU A 192 -24.65 -1.65 16.56
CA LEU A 192 -23.40 -1.08 16.05
C LEU A 192 -23.29 0.40 16.47
N PRO A 193 -23.00 0.66 17.77
CA PRO A 193 -23.01 2.01 18.34
C PRO A 193 -21.75 2.80 17.92
N LEU A 194 -21.57 2.98 16.61
CA LEU A 194 -20.51 3.82 16.05
C LEU A 194 -20.85 5.31 16.21
N PRO A 195 -19.81 6.18 16.32
CA PRO A 195 -20.01 7.62 16.27
C PRO A 195 -20.68 8.07 14.97
N ASP A 196 -21.54 9.08 15.08
CA ASP A 196 -22.06 9.78 13.92
C ASP A 196 -20.95 10.58 13.24
N GLY A 197 -20.95 10.58 11.93
CA GLY A 197 -20.01 11.38 11.14
C GLY A 197 -20.14 11.06 9.65
N PRO A 198 -19.94 12.06 8.77
CA PRO A 198 -19.94 11.83 7.34
C PRO A 198 -18.72 11.00 6.94
N ARG A 199 -18.85 10.23 5.86
CA ARG A 199 -17.68 9.59 5.23
C ARG A 199 -16.62 10.64 4.89
N PRO A 200 -15.38 10.50 5.35
CA PRO A 200 -14.33 11.45 5.02
C PRO A 200 -14.00 11.43 3.52
N GLU A 201 -13.70 12.59 2.98
CA GLU A 201 -13.12 12.65 1.63
C GLU A 201 -11.67 12.17 1.68
N ARG A 202 -11.36 11.20 0.83
CA ARG A 202 -10.01 10.66 0.68
C ARG A 202 -9.15 11.54 -0.22
N LEU A 203 -7.89 11.70 0.15
CA LEU A 203 -6.90 12.29 -0.73
C LEU A 203 -6.70 11.40 -1.96
N VAL A 204 -6.87 11.96 -3.14
CA VAL A 204 -6.52 11.30 -4.41
C VAL A 204 -5.11 11.75 -4.79
N PRO A 205 -4.08 10.90 -4.62
CA PRO A 205 -2.73 11.30 -4.94
C PRO A 205 -2.55 11.45 -6.45
N ALA A 206 -1.95 12.57 -6.87
CA ALA A 206 -1.55 12.74 -8.25
C ALA A 206 -0.37 11.81 -8.56
N PRO A 207 -0.40 11.08 -9.69
CA PRO A 207 0.75 10.29 -10.11
C PRO A 207 1.91 11.21 -10.48
N ARG A 208 3.13 10.73 -10.25
CA ARG A 208 4.32 11.41 -10.77
C ARG A 208 4.25 11.44 -12.31
N PRO A 209 4.60 12.58 -12.95
CA PRO A 209 4.54 12.72 -14.40
C PRO A 209 5.31 11.61 -15.14
N GLN A 210 4.70 11.07 -16.20
CA GLN A 210 5.25 9.98 -16.99
C GLN A 210 4.77 10.13 -18.44
N THR A 211 5.65 10.03 -19.41
CA THR A 211 5.36 10.17 -20.85
C THR A 211 5.32 8.85 -21.60
N GLY A 212 5.67 7.75 -20.95
CA GLY A 212 5.73 6.39 -21.48
C GLY A 212 6.09 5.41 -20.39
N PRO A 213 6.28 4.13 -20.72
CA PRO A 213 6.72 3.14 -19.75
C PRO A 213 8.11 3.48 -19.21
N VAL A 214 8.31 3.21 -17.93
CA VAL A 214 9.61 3.44 -17.26
C VAL A 214 10.03 2.21 -16.46
N TRP A 215 11.31 2.11 -16.19
CA TRP A 215 11.82 1.20 -15.18
C TRP A 215 12.56 1.96 -14.08
N THR A 216 12.59 1.40 -12.89
CA THR A 216 13.18 2.02 -11.71
C THR A 216 13.85 0.99 -10.82
N THR A 217 14.82 1.42 -10.03
CA THR A 217 15.43 0.61 -8.97
C THR A 217 15.04 1.18 -7.61
N GLY A 218 14.99 0.33 -6.59
CA GLY A 218 14.70 0.76 -5.23
C GLY A 218 14.64 -0.40 -4.25
N HIS A 219 14.19 -0.13 -3.04
CA HIS A 219 14.05 -1.14 -2.00
C HIS A 219 13.02 -2.20 -2.40
N GLY A 220 13.16 -3.40 -1.83
CA GLY A 220 12.32 -4.56 -2.11
C GLY A 220 13.14 -5.71 -2.70
N ALA A 221 12.84 -6.94 -2.28
CA ALA A 221 13.59 -8.14 -2.68
C ALA A 221 13.12 -8.73 -4.02
N GLY A 222 11.97 -8.30 -4.54
CA GLY A 222 11.35 -8.87 -5.74
C GLY A 222 11.34 -7.91 -6.92
N VAL A 223 10.98 -8.45 -8.06
CA VAL A 223 10.71 -7.70 -9.29
C VAL A 223 9.22 -7.40 -9.38
N GLY A 224 8.84 -6.23 -9.87
CA GLY A 224 7.43 -5.87 -9.98
C GLY A 224 7.08 -5.04 -11.20
N LEU A 225 5.83 -5.12 -11.60
CA LEU A 225 5.24 -4.32 -12.66
C LEU A 225 3.98 -3.63 -12.13
N LEU A 226 3.91 -2.30 -12.22
CA LEU A 226 2.75 -1.51 -11.85
C LEU A 226 2.08 -0.93 -13.09
N LEU A 227 0.78 -1.14 -13.18
CA LEU A 227 -0.08 -0.72 -14.28
C LEU A 227 -1.21 0.16 -13.74
N SER A 228 -1.53 1.28 -14.42
CA SER A 228 -2.73 2.07 -14.13
C SER A 228 -3.80 1.80 -15.17
N ALA A 229 -5.02 1.53 -14.71
CA ALA A 229 -6.19 1.38 -15.56
C ALA A 229 -7.23 2.48 -15.28
N GLY A 230 -8.01 2.84 -16.27
CA GLY A 230 -9.21 3.66 -16.14
C GLY A 230 -10.37 2.78 -15.70
N GLY A 231 -11.00 3.13 -14.57
CA GLY A 231 -12.18 2.45 -14.06
C GLY A 231 -11.92 1.21 -13.19
N ALA A 232 -12.57 1.18 -12.05
CA ALA A 232 -12.60 0.03 -11.17
C ALA A 232 -13.33 -1.11 -11.87
N GLY A 233 -12.62 -2.22 -12.09
CA GLY A 233 -13.28 -3.46 -12.46
C GLY A 233 -13.47 -3.73 -13.97
N ASP A 234 -12.56 -3.29 -14.85
CA ASP A 234 -12.53 -3.84 -16.20
C ASP A 234 -12.08 -5.32 -16.14
N PRO A 235 -12.98 -6.28 -16.42
CA PRO A 235 -12.65 -7.70 -16.36
C PRO A 235 -11.53 -8.08 -17.35
N ALA A 236 -11.35 -7.34 -18.43
CA ALA A 236 -10.32 -7.63 -19.42
C ALA A 236 -8.90 -7.41 -18.86
N LEU A 237 -8.72 -6.40 -17.99
CA LEU A 237 -7.43 -6.21 -17.30
C LEU A 237 -7.20 -7.32 -16.29
N THR A 238 -8.20 -7.69 -15.50
CA THR A 238 -8.09 -8.76 -14.50
C THR A 238 -7.70 -10.09 -15.14
N VAL A 239 -8.40 -10.48 -16.21
CA VAL A 239 -8.04 -11.68 -17.01
C VAL A 239 -6.63 -11.56 -17.59
N GLY A 240 -6.27 -10.39 -18.12
CA GLY A 240 -4.94 -10.17 -18.68
C GLY A 240 -3.81 -10.30 -17.65
N VAL A 241 -4.04 -9.83 -16.43
CA VAL A 241 -3.10 -9.97 -15.32
C VAL A 241 -3.02 -11.43 -14.86
N ASP A 242 -4.14 -12.13 -14.82
CA ASP A 242 -4.15 -13.54 -14.44
C ASP A 242 -3.39 -14.41 -15.45
N VAL A 243 -3.62 -14.22 -16.74
CA VAL A 243 -2.82 -14.86 -17.79
C VAL A 243 -1.33 -14.49 -17.71
N LEU A 244 -1.01 -13.24 -17.38
CA LEU A 244 0.38 -12.82 -17.16
C LEU A 244 1.04 -13.59 -16.01
N LYS A 245 0.33 -13.76 -14.90
CA LYS A 245 0.79 -14.55 -13.75
C LYS A 245 1.04 -16.01 -14.13
N GLU A 246 0.14 -16.63 -14.87
CA GLU A 246 0.31 -18.02 -15.31
C GLU A 246 1.51 -18.18 -16.24
N ARG A 247 1.70 -17.28 -17.22
CA ARG A 247 2.91 -17.27 -18.06
C ARG A 247 4.20 -17.18 -17.26
N LEU A 248 4.21 -16.37 -16.19
CA LEU A 248 5.37 -16.25 -15.30
C LEU A 248 5.57 -17.48 -14.42
N ARG A 249 4.49 -18.09 -13.92
CA ARG A 249 4.56 -19.37 -13.20
C ARG A 249 5.17 -20.43 -14.08
N ASP A 250 4.75 -20.54 -15.33
CA ASP A 250 5.29 -21.51 -16.27
C ASP A 250 6.76 -21.22 -16.63
N THR A 251 7.08 -19.99 -16.95
CA THR A 251 8.41 -19.63 -17.50
C THR A 251 9.45 -19.39 -16.42
N ALA A 252 9.14 -18.60 -15.39
CA ALA A 252 10.10 -18.24 -14.35
C ALA A 252 10.19 -19.33 -13.28
N ARG A 253 9.04 -19.86 -12.81
CA ARG A 253 9.00 -20.84 -11.72
C ARG A 253 9.24 -22.26 -12.22
N LEU A 254 8.36 -22.81 -13.07
CA LEU A 254 8.36 -24.24 -13.40
C LEU A 254 9.47 -24.59 -14.38
N ALA A 255 9.68 -23.82 -15.45
CA ALA A 255 10.68 -24.12 -16.46
C ALA A 255 12.12 -23.76 -16.05
N ARG A 256 12.32 -22.72 -15.26
CA ARG A 256 13.65 -22.16 -14.97
C ARG A 256 14.03 -22.12 -13.48
N GLY A 257 13.08 -22.28 -12.54
CA GLY A 257 13.33 -22.22 -11.09
C GLY A 257 13.91 -20.88 -10.62
N LEU A 258 13.45 -19.77 -11.21
CA LEU A 258 13.94 -18.42 -10.92
C LEU A 258 13.09 -17.69 -9.88
N SER A 259 11.87 -18.15 -9.61
CA SER A 259 10.96 -17.57 -8.63
C SER A 259 10.23 -18.66 -7.86
N TYR A 260 9.68 -18.32 -6.69
CA TYR A 260 8.80 -19.17 -5.91
C TYR A 260 7.34 -18.74 -6.03
N SER A 261 7.06 -17.43 -5.95
CA SER A 261 5.72 -16.87 -6.07
C SER A 261 5.59 -15.84 -7.19
N VAL A 262 4.38 -15.75 -7.73
CA VAL A 262 3.95 -14.69 -8.65
C VAL A 262 2.59 -14.24 -8.15
N ASP A 263 2.53 -13.02 -7.62
CA ASP A 263 1.35 -12.48 -6.97
C ASP A 263 0.87 -11.22 -7.68
N SER A 264 -0.40 -10.88 -7.52
CA SER A 264 -0.94 -9.61 -8.00
C SER A 264 -1.78 -8.94 -6.93
N MET A 265 -1.77 -7.62 -6.93
CA MET A 265 -2.62 -6.80 -6.07
C MET A 265 -3.23 -5.67 -6.87
N ALA A 266 -4.50 -5.39 -6.64
CA ALA A 266 -5.20 -4.25 -7.20
C ALA A 266 -5.59 -3.28 -6.09
N LEU A 267 -5.50 -1.98 -6.38
CA LEU A 267 -5.91 -0.90 -5.49
C LEU A 267 -6.80 0.08 -6.27
N ASP A 268 -8.02 0.27 -5.83
CA ASP A 268 -8.92 1.26 -6.36
C ASP A 268 -8.58 2.64 -5.75
N VAL A 269 -7.87 3.46 -6.52
CA VAL A 269 -7.51 4.82 -6.09
C VAL A 269 -8.75 5.72 -6.09
N THR A 270 -9.56 5.59 -7.14
CA THR A 270 -10.90 6.18 -7.28
C THR A 270 -11.78 5.23 -8.09
N ALA A 271 -13.09 5.54 -8.22
CA ALA A 271 -13.98 4.77 -9.09
C ALA A 271 -13.49 4.70 -10.56
N ASP A 272 -12.74 5.73 -11.00
CA ASP A 272 -12.25 5.84 -12.37
C ASP A 272 -10.77 5.46 -12.53
N ARG A 273 -10.12 5.02 -11.44
CA ARG A 273 -8.69 4.69 -11.47
C ARG A 273 -8.34 3.55 -10.56
N ARG A 274 -7.79 2.50 -11.15
CA ARG A 274 -7.23 1.33 -10.48
C ARG A 274 -5.74 1.19 -10.78
N GLU A 275 -4.95 0.94 -9.77
CA GLU A 275 -3.56 0.48 -9.92
C GLU A 275 -3.54 -1.03 -9.76
N VAL A 276 -2.82 -1.71 -10.65
CA VAL A 276 -2.63 -3.16 -10.57
C VAL A 276 -1.14 -3.47 -10.58
N ALA A 277 -0.66 -4.15 -9.56
CA ALA A 277 0.71 -4.60 -9.45
C ALA A 277 0.80 -6.12 -9.68
N VAL A 278 1.83 -6.54 -10.40
CA VAL A 278 2.30 -7.93 -10.44
C VAL A 278 3.66 -7.96 -9.79
N VAL A 279 3.84 -8.80 -8.77
CA VAL A 279 5.08 -8.94 -8.02
C VAL A 279 5.58 -10.36 -8.12
N VAL A 280 6.85 -10.51 -8.41
CA VAL A 280 7.53 -11.80 -8.53
C VAL A 280 8.69 -11.83 -7.54
N ASP A 281 8.69 -12.81 -6.63
CA ASP A 281 9.85 -13.06 -5.80
C ASP A 281 10.93 -13.70 -6.68
N ALA A 282 12.03 -12.99 -6.90
CA ALA A 282 13.12 -13.50 -7.69
C ALA A 282 14.14 -14.20 -6.80
N ARG A 283 14.66 -15.33 -7.26
CA ARG A 283 15.81 -15.95 -6.61
C ARG A 283 17.00 -14.99 -6.66
N GLU A 284 17.70 -14.84 -5.55
CA GLU A 284 18.88 -13.97 -5.41
C GLU A 284 19.88 -14.12 -6.56
N GLY A 285 20.25 -13.01 -7.20
CA GLY A 285 21.11 -12.94 -8.37
C GLY A 285 20.46 -13.39 -9.69
N ARG A 286 19.11 -13.42 -9.75
CA ARG A 286 18.32 -13.75 -10.95
C ARG A 286 17.21 -12.72 -11.24
N GLU A 287 17.21 -11.63 -10.54
CA GLU A 287 16.21 -10.57 -10.62
C GLU A 287 16.20 -9.93 -12.02
N ASP A 288 17.37 -9.80 -12.64
CA ASP A 288 17.54 -9.31 -14.02
C ASP A 288 16.81 -10.20 -15.04
N ALA A 289 16.98 -11.52 -14.92
CA ALA A 289 16.33 -12.49 -15.78
C ALA A 289 14.80 -12.51 -15.55
N VAL A 290 14.35 -12.40 -14.32
CA VAL A 290 12.92 -12.33 -13.96
C VAL A 290 12.30 -11.04 -14.51
N ALA A 291 12.99 -9.90 -14.38
CA ALA A 291 12.52 -8.61 -14.92
C ALA A 291 12.36 -8.67 -16.45
N GLY A 292 13.32 -9.29 -17.13
CA GLY A 292 13.24 -9.53 -18.58
C GLY A 292 12.04 -10.40 -18.98
N LEU A 293 11.79 -11.49 -18.24
CA LEU A 293 10.63 -12.37 -18.50
C LEU A 293 9.30 -11.67 -18.23
N LEU A 294 9.18 -10.94 -17.12
CA LEU A 294 7.99 -10.19 -16.77
C LEU A 294 7.67 -9.14 -17.85
N TRP A 295 8.65 -8.37 -18.26
CA TRP A 295 8.46 -7.35 -19.29
C TRP A 295 8.13 -7.96 -20.65
N GLN A 296 8.80 -9.03 -21.04
CA GLN A 296 8.53 -9.75 -22.28
C GLN A 296 7.09 -10.30 -22.30
N ALA A 297 6.67 -11.03 -21.27
CA ALA A 297 5.33 -11.59 -21.19
C ALA A 297 4.23 -10.51 -21.24
N TYR A 298 4.45 -9.39 -20.54
CA TYR A 298 3.53 -8.24 -20.58
C TYR A 298 3.43 -7.63 -21.98
N THR A 299 4.57 -7.36 -22.64
CA THR A 299 4.58 -6.74 -23.99
C THR A 299 4.01 -7.66 -25.07
N GLU A 300 4.24 -8.96 -24.97
CA GLU A 300 3.63 -9.96 -25.86
C GLU A 300 2.09 -9.97 -25.69
N LEU A 301 1.58 -9.93 -24.46
CA LEU A 301 0.14 -9.83 -24.21
C LEU A 301 -0.45 -8.50 -24.68
N CYS A 302 0.27 -7.39 -24.56
CA CYS A 302 -0.12 -6.12 -25.16
C CYS A 302 -0.23 -6.19 -26.69
N ALA A 303 0.70 -6.89 -27.34
CA ALA A 303 0.77 -6.98 -28.80
C ALA A 303 -0.32 -7.91 -29.37
N SER A 304 -0.45 -9.10 -28.84
CA SER A 304 -1.23 -10.20 -29.43
C SER A 304 -2.41 -10.67 -28.59
N GLY A 305 -2.47 -10.30 -27.31
CA GLY A 305 -3.39 -10.87 -26.35
C GLY A 305 -3.03 -12.31 -25.95
N PRO A 306 -3.83 -12.92 -25.08
CA PRO A 306 -3.71 -14.34 -24.75
C PRO A 306 -4.17 -15.21 -25.93
N THR A 307 -3.73 -16.45 -25.95
CA THR A 307 -4.28 -17.47 -26.85
C THR A 307 -5.66 -17.90 -26.35
N GLY A 308 -6.46 -18.54 -27.24
CA GLY A 308 -7.73 -19.12 -26.83
C GLY A 308 -7.59 -20.22 -25.76
N ALA A 309 -6.47 -20.94 -25.75
CA ALA A 309 -6.18 -21.95 -24.73
C ALA A 309 -5.88 -21.31 -23.36
N GLU A 310 -5.14 -20.21 -23.31
CA GLU A 310 -4.86 -19.47 -22.08
C GLU A 310 -6.13 -18.85 -21.49
N LEU A 311 -7.02 -18.29 -22.33
CA LEU A 311 -8.32 -17.79 -21.86
C LEU A 311 -9.20 -18.92 -21.31
N ALA A 312 -9.26 -20.05 -21.99
CA ALA A 312 -10.02 -21.19 -21.52
C ALA A 312 -9.46 -21.74 -20.19
N HIS A 313 -8.12 -21.73 -20.04
CA HIS A 313 -7.46 -22.12 -18.80
C HIS A 313 -7.76 -21.15 -17.64
N ALA A 314 -7.70 -19.84 -17.88
CA ALA A 314 -8.03 -18.83 -16.88
C ALA A 314 -9.49 -18.93 -16.40
N VAL A 315 -10.44 -19.12 -17.34
CA VAL A 315 -11.86 -19.32 -17.00
C VAL A 315 -12.06 -20.60 -16.19
N ALA A 316 -11.45 -21.72 -16.62
CA ALA A 316 -11.55 -22.99 -15.90
C ALA A 316 -10.92 -22.91 -14.49
N GLY A 317 -9.80 -22.20 -14.34
CA GLY A 317 -9.18 -21.95 -13.03
C GLY A 317 -10.10 -21.16 -12.09
N PHE A 318 -10.76 -20.12 -12.61
CA PHE A 318 -11.72 -19.35 -11.83
C PHE A 318 -12.97 -20.18 -11.45
N GLU A 319 -13.49 -20.98 -12.36
CA GLU A 319 -14.58 -21.93 -12.07
C GLU A 319 -14.19 -22.93 -10.98
N GLU A 320 -12.98 -23.50 -11.04
CA GLU A 320 -12.48 -24.44 -10.03
C GLU A 320 -12.33 -23.77 -8.67
N GLU A 321 -11.86 -22.51 -8.61
CA GLU A 321 -11.78 -21.74 -7.35
C GLU A 321 -13.17 -21.53 -6.72
N LEU A 322 -14.19 -21.26 -7.55
CA LEU A 322 -15.56 -21.11 -7.08
C LEU A 322 -16.19 -22.43 -6.60
N ASP A 323 -15.83 -23.55 -7.21
CA ASP A 323 -16.34 -24.88 -6.83
C ASP A 323 -15.59 -25.48 -5.61
N ALA A 324 -14.37 -25.02 -5.31
CA ALA A 324 -13.51 -25.62 -4.31
C ALA A 324 -14.00 -25.41 -2.87
N ASP A 325 -14.56 -24.24 -2.54
CA ASP A 325 -15.06 -23.91 -1.19
C ASP A 325 -16.23 -22.92 -1.27
N GLU A 326 -17.45 -23.42 -1.31
CA GLU A 326 -18.69 -22.62 -1.34
C GLU A 326 -18.73 -21.56 -0.21
N ARG A 327 -18.23 -21.92 0.96
CA ARG A 327 -18.19 -20.98 2.10
C ARG A 327 -17.22 -19.83 1.85
N ALA A 328 -16.04 -20.11 1.34
CA ALA A 328 -15.05 -19.08 1.01
C ALA A 328 -15.59 -18.14 -0.07
N VAL A 329 -16.32 -18.65 -1.05
CA VAL A 329 -16.99 -17.85 -2.08
C VAL A 329 -18.02 -16.91 -1.47
N VAL A 330 -18.90 -17.43 -0.57
CA VAL A 330 -19.88 -16.60 0.15
C VAL A 330 -19.19 -15.49 0.97
N GLU A 331 -18.17 -15.84 1.77
CA GLU A 331 -17.43 -14.89 2.60
C GLU A 331 -16.72 -13.84 1.73
N SER A 332 -16.13 -14.23 0.59
CA SER A 332 -15.48 -13.31 -0.36
C SER A 332 -16.48 -12.35 -1.00
N GLU A 333 -17.63 -12.85 -1.45
CA GLU A 333 -18.65 -12.02 -2.11
C GLU A 333 -19.25 -10.98 -1.14
N LEU A 334 -19.47 -11.38 0.12
CA LEU A 334 -19.90 -10.47 1.18
C LEU A 334 -18.84 -9.43 1.52
N ALA A 335 -17.57 -9.84 1.57
CA ALA A 335 -16.44 -8.94 1.81
C ALA A 335 -16.31 -7.93 0.68
N ASP A 336 -16.43 -8.35 -0.58
CA ASP A 336 -16.41 -7.47 -1.76
C ASP A 336 -17.56 -6.47 -1.74
N ALA A 337 -18.77 -6.89 -1.35
CA ALA A 337 -19.91 -6.00 -1.21
C ALA A 337 -19.67 -4.93 -0.12
N ALA A 338 -19.11 -5.32 1.03
CA ALA A 338 -18.75 -4.40 2.10
C ALA A 338 -17.61 -3.45 1.68
N TYR A 339 -16.57 -3.97 1.02
CA TYR A 339 -15.48 -3.16 0.46
C TYR A 339 -16.00 -2.12 -0.55
N CYS A 340 -16.83 -2.55 -1.50
CA CYS A 340 -17.45 -1.63 -2.47
C CYS A 340 -18.27 -0.54 -1.77
N ALA A 341 -19.00 -0.90 -0.71
CA ALA A 341 -19.77 0.06 0.06
C ALA A 341 -18.91 1.13 0.74
N VAL A 342 -17.79 0.77 1.38
CA VAL A 342 -16.89 1.74 2.03
C VAL A 342 -16.01 2.49 1.04
N SER A 343 -15.73 1.93 -0.13
CA SER A 343 -14.91 2.54 -1.18
C SER A 343 -15.71 3.39 -2.17
N GLY A 344 -17.06 3.32 -2.11
CA GLY A 344 -17.93 4.04 -3.05
C GLY A 344 -17.92 3.43 -4.46
N LEU A 345 -17.67 2.12 -4.55
CA LEU A 345 -17.65 1.36 -5.80
C LEU A 345 -18.97 0.63 -6.02
N ALA A 346 -19.25 0.29 -7.26
CA ALA A 346 -20.37 -0.58 -7.60
C ALA A 346 -19.99 -2.04 -7.35
N PHE A 347 -20.73 -2.71 -6.49
CA PHE A 347 -20.59 -4.15 -6.30
C PHE A 347 -21.06 -4.93 -7.54
N ARG A 348 -20.33 -5.96 -7.91
CA ARG A 348 -20.70 -6.92 -8.96
C ARG A 348 -20.67 -8.33 -8.40
N PRO A 349 -21.80 -9.07 -8.49
CA PRO A 349 -21.85 -10.47 -8.10
C PRO A 349 -20.80 -11.32 -8.83
N VAL A 350 -20.28 -12.33 -8.17
CA VAL A 350 -19.24 -13.21 -8.73
C VAL A 350 -19.70 -13.88 -10.03
N GLN A 351 -20.99 -14.19 -10.15
CA GLN A 351 -21.55 -14.77 -11.38
C GLN A 351 -21.44 -13.80 -12.58
N ASP A 352 -21.70 -12.50 -12.35
CA ASP A 352 -21.55 -11.47 -13.40
C ASP A 352 -20.07 -11.33 -13.81
N VAL A 353 -19.15 -11.50 -12.86
CA VAL A 353 -17.69 -11.51 -13.12
C VAL A 353 -17.32 -12.74 -13.96
N LEU A 354 -17.79 -13.92 -13.58
CA LEU A 354 -17.55 -15.17 -14.31
C LEU A 354 -18.10 -15.11 -15.74
N ASP A 355 -19.33 -14.61 -15.91
CA ASP A 355 -19.93 -14.47 -17.24
C ASP A 355 -19.14 -13.47 -18.11
N ALA A 356 -18.61 -12.41 -17.52
CA ALA A 356 -17.70 -11.48 -18.21
C ALA A 356 -16.37 -12.15 -18.60
N TRP A 357 -15.81 -13.03 -17.75
CA TRP A 357 -14.62 -13.81 -18.09
C TRP A 357 -14.87 -14.78 -19.25
N ARG A 358 -15.99 -15.51 -19.22
CA ARG A 358 -16.41 -16.42 -20.32
C ARG A 358 -16.61 -15.72 -21.66
N ALA A 359 -17.05 -14.45 -21.61
CA ALA A 359 -17.25 -13.61 -22.79
C ALA A 359 -15.96 -12.90 -23.29
N MET A 360 -14.80 -13.15 -22.65
CA MET A 360 -13.57 -12.44 -22.96
C MET A 360 -12.96 -12.91 -24.29
N THR A 361 -12.35 -11.96 -25.02
CA THR A 361 -11.62 -12.26 -26.26
C THR A 361 -10.15 -11.81 -26.16
N PRO A 362 -9.23 -12.44 -26.92
CA PRO A 362 -7.83 -12.05 -26.94
C PRO A 362 -7.61 -10.58 -27.27
N GLU A 363 -8.36 -10.04 -28.22
CA GLU A 363 -8.26 -8.65 -28.67
C GLU A 363 -8.67 -7.67 -27.59
N ARG A 364 -9.70 -8.00 -26.81
CA ARG A 364 -10.18 -7.17 -25.71
C ARG A 364 -9.16 -7.13 -24.58
N VAL A 365 -8.57 -8.26 -24.22
CA VAL A 365 -7.49 -8.35 -23.24
C VAL A 365 -6.26 -7.56 -23.70
N ALA A 366 -5.85 -7.76 -24.97
CA ALA A 366 -4.72 -7.02 -25.53
C ALA A 366 -4.97 -5.49 -25.52
N ALA A 367 -6.20 -5.07 -25.82
CA ALA A 367 -6.56 -3.65 -25.79
C ALA A 367 -6.50 -3.07 -24.38
N ALA A 368 -7.01 -3.79 -23.38
CA ALA A 368 -6.95 -3.38 -21.98
C ALA A 368 -5.49 -3.23 -21.49
N LEU A 369 -4.64 -4.23 -21.73
CA LEU A 369 -3.23 -4.18 -21.37
C LEU A 369 -2.46 -3.08 -22.13
N ARG A 370 -2.68 -2.90 -23.43
CA ARG A 370 -2.09 -1.78 -24.18
C ARG A 370 -2.47 -0.43 -23.60
N GLY A 371 -3.69 -0.29 -23.10
CA GLY A 371 -4.15 0.94 -22.43
C GLY A 371 -3.33 1.30 -21.22
N THR A 372 -2.71 0.33 -20.54
CA THR A 372 -1.87 0.55 -19.36
C THR A 372 -0.41 0.89 -19.72
N ALA A 373 0.05 0.62 -20.95
CA ALA A 373 1.44 0.75 -21.33
C ALA A 373 2.06 2.15 -21.09
N PRO A 374 1.37 3.27 -21.34
CA PRO A 374 1.94 4.59 -21.05
C PRO A 374 2.23 4.84 -19.58
N THR A 375 1.62 4.06 -18.70
CA THR A 375 1.74 4.19 -17.25
C THR A 375 2.53 3.05 -16.60
N ALA A 376 3.01 2.09 -17.35
CA ALA A 376 3.73 0.94 -16.82
C ALA A 376 5.03 1.36 -16.10
N ILE A 377 5.26 0.81 -14.91
CA ILE A 377 6.50 0.95 -14.14
C ILE A 377 7.04 -0.44 -13.85
N LEU A 378 8.21 -0.77 -14.39
CA LEU A 378 8.96 -1.96 -14.02
C LEU A 378 9.90 -1.62 -12.87
N HIS A 379 9.84 -2.37 -11.78
CA HIS A 379 10.70 -2.22 -10.61
C HIS A 379 11.69 -3.39 -10.53
N VAL A 380 12.94 -3.06 -10.22
CA VAL A 380 14.02 -4.03 -9.98
C VAL A 380 14.73 -3.64 -8.68
N PRO A 381 15.17 -4.58 -7.83
CA PRO A 381 15.95 -4.27 -6.64
C PRO A 381 17.20 -3.43 -6.94
N GLU A 382 17.60 -2.58 -5.98
CA GLU A 382 18.66 -1.57 -6.19
C GLU A 382 20.04 -2.21 -6.43
N GLU A 383 20.31 -3.35 -5.81
CA GLU A 383 21.61 -4.04 -5.90
C GLU A 383 21.81 -4.81 -7.22
N VAL A 384 20.79 -4.84 -8.07
CA VAL A 384 20.79 -5.63 -9.30
C VAL A 384 21.38 -4.81 -10.46
N ASP A 385 22.41 -5.35 -11.11
CA ASP A 385 22.93 -4.80 -12.37
C ASP A 385 21.98 -5.13 -13.52
N TYR A 386 21.03 -4.24 -13.75
CA TYR A 386 20.01 -4.38 -14.79
C TYR A 386 20.15 -3.27 -15.84
N ALA A 387 20.36 -3.66 -17.08
CA ALA A 387 20.52 -2.73 -18.20
C ALA A 387 19.20 -2.13 -18.71
N GLY A 388 18.06 -2.56 -18.14
CA GLY A 388 16.72 -2.17 -18.59
C GLY A 388 16.15 -3.10 -19.65
N PRO A 389 14.84 -2.99 -19.94
CA PRO A 389 14.15 -3.87 -20.90
C PRO A 389 14.33 -3.44 -22.37
N GLY A 390 15.14 -2.42 -22.64
CA GLY A 390 15.35 -1.87 -23.98
C GLY A 390 14.38 -0.70 -24.32
N GLU A 391 14.64 -0.02 -25.43
CA GLU A 391 13.80 1.06 -25.92
C GLU A 391 12.35 0.60 -26.21
N PRO A 392 11.32 1.41 -25.92
CA PRO A 392 11.39 2.82 -25.49
C PRO A 392 11.32 3.04 -23.96
N VAL A 393 11.73 2.08 -23.14
CA VAL A 393 11.57 2.13 -21.67
C VAL A 393 12.78 2.80 -21.06
N GLU A 394 12.56 3.98 -20.50
CA GLU A 394 13.63 4.77 -19.89
C GLU A 394 13.81 4.45 -18.40
N ARG A 395 15.06 4.55 -17.91
CA ARG A 395 15.31 4.51 -16.47
C ARG A 395 14.82 5.80 -15.84
N ARG A 396 14.03 5.68 -14.78
CA ARG A 396 13.59 6.80 -13.95
C ARG A 396 14.13 6.65 -12.53
N SER A 397 14.78 7.69 -12.01
CA SER A 397 15.15 7.72 -10.60
C SER A 397 13.89 7.70 -9.71
N VAL A 398 13.93 6.95 -8.60
CA VAL A 398 12.85 6.91 -7.61
C VAL A 398 12.64 8.27 -6.98
N CYS A 399 13.74 9.00 -6.72
CA CYS A 399 13.70 10.37 -6.18
C CYS A 399 14.00 11.43 -7.26
N ASN A 400 14.01 12.70 -6.88
CA ASN A 400 14.31 13.79 -7.80
C ASN A 400 15.83 14.03 -7.91
N VAL A 401 16.45 13.45 -8.92
CA VAL A 401 17.87 13.63 -9.24
C VAL A 401 18.02 14.70 -10.32
N GLN A 402 18.96 15.62 -10.11
CA GLN A 402 19.27 16.73 -11.02
C GLN A 402 20.70 16.59 -11.56
N ASP A 403 20.98 17.21 -12.70
CA ASP A 403 22.32 17.19 -13.31
C ASP A 403 23.34 18.06 -12.54
N ARG A 404 22.87 19.08 -11.84
CA ARG A 404 23.72 20.05 -11.14
C ARG A 404 23.06 20.65 -9.91
N LEU A 405 23.89 21.08 -8.96
CA LEU A 405 23.44 21.80 -7.78
C LEU A 405 22.77 23.13 -8.19
N PRO A 406 21.64 23.49 -7.56
CA PRO A 406 20.96 24.77 -7.77
C PRO A 406 21.77 25.96 -7.23
N ALA A 407 21.30 27.18 -7.50
CA ALA A 407 21.83 28.39 -6.87
C ALA A 407 21.41 28.47 -5.40
N GLY A 408 22.36 28.84 -4.53
CA GLY A 408 22.09 28.99 -3.11
C GLY A 408 23.35 29.03 -2.25
N GLU A 409 23.16 29.12 -0.95
CA GLU A 409 24.25 29.03 0.00
C GLU A 409 24.78 27.59 0.03
N THR A 410 26.07 27.45 -0.31
CA THR A 410 26.70 26.14 -0.44
C THR A 410 27.53 25.80 0.79
N PHE A 411 27.29 24.66 1.38
CA PHE A 411 28.03 24.08 2.51
C PHE A 411 28.74 22.81 2.06
N ARG A 412 29.95 22.60 2.58
CA ARG A 412 30.78 21.44 2.24
C ARG A 412 31.39 20.86 3.50
N PRO A 413 31.68 19.56 3.53
CA PRO A 413 32.44 18.95 4.61
C PRO A 413 33.79 19.67 4.85
N SER A 414 34.36 19.52 6.02
CA SER A 414 35.62 20.14 6.37
C SER A 414 36.72 19.82 5.35
N ALA A 415 37.74 20.69 5.26
CA ALA A 415 38.87 20.48 4.34
C ALA A 415 39.57 19.13 4.58
N LEU A 416 39.63 18.68 5.83
CA LEU A 416 40.24 17.41 6.21
C LEU A 416 39.37 16.23 5.74
N ALA A 417 38.07 16.29 5.93
CA ALA A 417 37.12 15.24 5.44
C ALA A 417 37.15 15.09 3.91
N ARG A 418 37.32 16.20 3.18
CA ARG A 418 37.42 16.20 1.72
C ARG A 418 38.72 15.60 1.16
N LEU A 419 39.73 15.37 1.96
CA LEU A 419 40.94 14.65 1.56
C LEU A 419 40.67 13.15 1.35
N PHE A 420 39.59 12.61 1.94
CA PHE A 420 39.11 11.26 1.65
C PHE A 420 38.25 11.30 0.38
N SER A 421 38.57 10.47 -0.58
CA SER A 421 38.02 10.52 -1.96
C SER A 421 36.48 10.57 -2.05
N ARG A 422 35.77 9.89 -1.14
CA ARG A 422 34.30 9.85 -1.12
C ARG A 422 33.67 11.17 -0.69
N GLU A 423 34.25 11.91 0.23
CA GLU A 423 33.72 13.18 0.73
C GLU A 423 34.04 14.39 -0.17
N SER A 424 34.92 14.23 -1.14
CA SER A 424 35.38 15.34 -2.01
C SER A 424 34.27 15.93 -2.88
N ARG A 425 33.27 15.13 -3.25
CA ARG A 425 32.13 15.53 -4.08
C ARG A 425 30.94 16.04 -3.28
N VAL A 426 30.86 15.67 -2.01
CA VAL A 426 29.72 16.00 -1.16
C VAL A 426 29.54 17.50 -1.02
N ALA A 427 28.32 17.97 -1.22
CA ALA A 427 27.93 19.36 -1.04
C ALA A 427 26.45 19.46 -0.68
N LEU A 428 26.12 20.44 0.16
CA LEU A 428 24.74 20.81 0.48
C LEU A 428 24.50 22.22 -0.01
N VAL A 429 23.35 22.47 -0.64
CA VAL A 429 22.92 23.80 -1.07
C VAL A 429 21.57 24.11 -0.44
N VAL A 430 21.51 25.22 0.29
CA VAL A 430 20.26 25.78 0.80
C VAL A 430 19.87 26.91 -0.15
N GLY A 431 18.99 26.60 -1.10
CA GLY A 431 18.50 27.51 -2.10
C GLY A 431 17.29 28.31 -1.63
N GLU A 432 16.80 29.20 -2.47
CA GLU A 432 15.57 29.95 -2.23
C GLU A 432 14.34 29.05 -2.35
N GLN A 433 14.34 28.11 -3.30
CA GLN A 433 13.20 27.26 -3.63
C GLN A 433 13.36 25.82 -3.13
N GLU A 434 14.58 25.37 -2.87
CA GLU A 434 14.84 23.94 -2.58
C GLU A 434 16.07 23.75 -1.68
N LEU A 435 16.09 22.61 -1.00
CA LEU A 435 17.26 22.01 -0.39
C LEU A 435 17.83 21.00 -1.37
N ALA A 436 19.11 21.11 -1.72
CA ALA A 436 19.75 20.12 -2.58
C ALA A 436 21.03 19.60 -1.94
N HIS A 437 21.33 18.33 -2.16
CA HIS A 437 22.61 17.76 -1.75
C HIS A 437 23.20 16.92 -2.88
N ARG A 438 24.50 16.98 -3.00
CA ARG A 438 25.25 16.06 -3.84
C ARG A 438 25.90 15.01 -2.95
N ASP A 439 25.65 13.76 -3.25
CA ASP A 439 26.20 12.63 -2.54
C ASP A 439 27.66 12.33 -2.92
N SER A 440 28.22 11.22 -2.40
CA SER A 440 29.57 10.76 -2.69
C SER A 440 29.74 10.27 -4.13
N ASP A 441 28.71 9.78 -4.76
CA ASP A 441 28.71 9.24 -6.11
C ASP A 441 28.62 10.34 -7.17
N GLY A 442 28.15 11.51 -6.73
CA GLY A 442 28.04 12.72 -7.53
C GLY A 442 26.62 13.06 -7.95
N ASP A 443 25.65 12.25 -7.54
CA ASP A 443 24.24 12.48 -7.82
C ASP A 443 23.72 13.66 -6.99
N VAL A 444 22.91 14.49 -7.62
CA VAL A 444 22.33 15.67 -6.98
C VAL A 444 20.86 15.41 -6.70
N HIS A 445 20.53 15.29 -5.42
CA HIS A 445 19.17 15.14 -4.95
C HIS A 445 18.60 16.47 -4.51
N SER A 446 17.33 16.74 -4.79
CA SER A 446 16.71 17.99 -4.38
C SER A 446 15.31 17.79 -3.77
N ILE A 447 15.02 18.64 -2.78
CA ILE A 447 13.75 18.71 -2.07
C ILE A 447 13.24 20.14 -2.19
N PRO A 448 12.31 20.44 -3.10
CA PRO A 448 11.60 21.73 -3.11
C PRO A 448 10.94 21.97 -1.74
N TRP A 449 11.03 23.19 -1.21
CA TRP A 449 10.46 23.50 0.11
C TRP A 449 8.97 23.23 0.22
N GLU A 450 8.25 23.39 -0.88
CA GLU A 450 6.81 23.06 -0.99
C GLU A 450 6.51 21.56 -0.91
N LEU A 451 7.50 20.72 -1.26
CA LEU A 451 7.41 19.26 -1.20
C LEU A 451 7.98 18.68 0.09
N VAL A 452 8.48 19.49 1.03
CA VAL A 452 8.89 18.99 2.35
C VAL A 452 7.67 18.36 3.03
N GLU A 453 7.77 17.10 3.37
CA GLU A 453 6.72 16.36 4.08
C GLU A 453 6.94 16.39 5.59
N ALA A 454 8.19 16.24 6.02
CA ALA A 454 8.56 16.32 7.42
C ALA A 454 10.00 16.79 7.63
N ALA A 455 10.25 17.39 8.79
CA ALA A 455 11.58 17.68 9.30
C ALA A 455 11.69 17.23 10.76
N LEU A 456 12.70 16.43 11.06
CA LEU A 456 12.94 15.85 12.38
C LEU A 456 14.26 16.40 12.92
N PRO A 457 14.26 17.21 13.98
CA PRO A 457 15.48 17.62 14.64
C PRO A 457 16.01 16.48 15.52
N THR A 458 17.34 16.31 15.58
CA THR A 458 17.96 15.46 16.60
C THR A 458 17.70 15.99 18.00
N GLN A 459 17.85 15.13 19.03
CA GLN A 459 17.59 15.52 20.42
C GLN A 459 18.44 16.70 20.88
N ASP A 460 19.71 16.76 20.46
CA ASP A 460 20.64 17.84 20.76
C ASP A 460 20.47 19.07 19.86
N GLY A 461 19.61 19.00 18.83
CA GLY A 461 19.38 20.07 17.86
C GLY A 461 20.54 20.29 16.89
N ARG A 462 21.54 19.39 16.86
CA ARG A 462 22.74 19.51 16.02
C ARG A 462 22.58 18.98 14.61
N ALA A 463 21.51 18.24 14.35
CA ALA A 463 21.17 17.80 13.01
C ALA A 463 19.66 17.91 12.76
N VAL A 464 19.31 17.92 11.46
CA VAL A 464 17.94 17.89 10.96
C VAL A 464 17.85 16.86 9.85
N PHE A 465 16.91 15.93 9.96
CA PHE A 465 16.53 15.04 8.88
C PHE A 465 15.33 15.66 8.15
N VAL A 466 15.45 15.92 6.84
CA VAL A 466 14.41 16.49 6.01
C VAL A 466 13.95 15.44 5.01
N VAL A 467 12.66 15.21 4.93
CA VAL A 467 12.03 14.26 4.00
C VAL A 467 11.12 15.00 3.05
N GLY A 468 11.30 14.74 1.77
CA GLY A 468 10.47 15.28 0.69
C GLY A 468 9.44 14.27 0.19
N ARG A 469 8.25 14.76 -0.15
CA ARG A 469 7.19 13.99 -0.81
C ARG A 469 7.67 13.31 -2.11
N ASN A 470 8.70 13.84 -2.72
CA ASN A 470 9.35 13.32 -3.91
C ASN A 470 10.35 12.19 -3.65
N LEU A 471 10.33 11.57 -2.46
CA LEU A 471 11.20 10.49 -2.01
C LEU A 471 12.67 10.89 -1.78
N CYS A 472 13.04 12.15 -1.97
CA CYS A 472 14.34 12.64 -1.55
C CYS A 472 14.37 12.88 -0.04
N SER A 473 15.49 12.56 0.59
CA SER A 473 15.75 12.89 1.98
C SER A 473 17.16 13.47 2.15
N ALA A 474 17.36 14.26 3.19
CA ALA A 474 18.66 14.85 3.51
C ALA A 474 18.88 14.90 5.01
N VAL A 475 20.05 14.45 5.46
CA VAL A 475 20.55 14.68 6.81
C VAL A 475 21.50 15.85 6.80
N VAL A 476 21.18 16.91 7.54
CA VAL A 476 21.99 18.12 7.66
C VAL A 476 22.50 18.20 9.09
N ASP A 477 23.77 17.91 9.32
CA ASP A 477 24.38 17.85 10.63
C ASP A 477 25.52 18.89 10.80
N GLU A 478 25.75 19.33 12.06
CA GLU A 478 26.77 20.31 12.40
C GLU A 478 28.19 19.80 12.17
N GLU A 479 28.45 18.51 12.34
CA GLU A 479 29.79 17.94 12.23
C GLU A 479 30.26 17.94 10.78
N ARG A 480 29.36 17.66 9.86
CA ARG A 480 29.66 17.58 8.44
C ARG A 480 29.60 18.93 7.74
N PHE A 481 28.54 19.70 7.99
CA PHE A 481 28.24 20.94 7.25
C PHE A 481 28.36 22.22 8.09
N GLY A 482 28.52 22.10 9.40
CA GLY A 482 28.61 23.21 10.35
C GLY A 482 27.27 23.77 10.81
N ARG A 483 27.26 24.46 11.97
CA ARG A 483 26.05 25.07 12.58
C ARG A 483 25.26 25.97 11.65
N ARG A 484 25.95 26.66 10.75
CA ARG A 484 25.34 27.60 9.82
C ARG A 484 24.45 26.88 8.81
N ALA A 485 24.82 25.67 8.38
CA ALA A 485 24.00 24.85 7.49
C ALA A 485 22.70 24.42 8.16
N VAL A 486 22.78 23.91 9.40
CA VAL A 486 21.60 23.51 10.19
C VAL A 486 20.66 24.72 10.39
N ALA A 487 21.18 25.87 10.79
CA ALA A 487 20.39 27.09 10.97
C ALA A 487 19.75 27.58 9.67
N ALA A 488 20.45 27.48 8.53
CA ALA A 488 19.91 27.86 7.22
C ALA A 488 18.74 26.96 6.81
N VAL A 489 18.83 25.64 7.03
CA VAL A 489 17.73 24.70 6.77
C VAL A 489 16.56 24.96 7.73
N GLN A 490 16.83 25.15 9.02
CA GLN A 490 15.81 25.45 10.03
C GLN A 490 15.00 26.71 9.69
N ALA A 491 15.63 27.73 9.10
CA ALA A 491 14.96 28.95 8.70
C ALA A 491 14.06 28.80 7.45
N ARG A 492 14.23 27.74 6.67
CA ARG A 492 13.51 27.51 5.40
C ARG A 492 12.41 26.47 5.48
N VAL A 493 12.56 25.46 6.35
CA VAL A 493 11.54 24.43 6.54
C VAL A 493 10.23 25.07 7.04
N PRO A 494 9.07 24.82 6.39
CA PRO A 494 7.80 25.34 6.85
C PRO A 494 7.49 24.89 8.28
N VAL A 495 6.99 25.82 9.12
CA VAL A 495 6.73 25.57 10.55
C VAL A 495 5.81 24.34 10.76
N ALA A 496 4.82 24.16 9.90
CA ALA A 496 3.86 23.05 9.98
C ALA A 496 4.48 21.67 9.65
N ARG A 497 5.72 21.62 9.15
CA ARG A 497 6.42 20.38 8.77
C ARG A 497 7.41 19.90 9.82
N TRP A 498 7.57 20.64 10.90
CA TRP A 498 8.40 20.20 12.02
C TRP A 498 7.64 19.18 12.86
N LEU A 499 8.23 18.01 13.03
CA LEU A 499 7.67 17.01 13.92
C LEU A 499 8.05 17.33 15.37
N PRO A 500 7.13 17.14 16.34
CA PRO A 500 7.43 17.24 17.74
C PRO A 500 8.50 16.20 18.13
N ARG A 501 9.20 16.43 19.23
CA ARG A 501 10.09 15.42 19.80
C ARG A 501 9.26 14.26 20.35
N PRO A 502 9.77 13.00 20.26
CA PRO A 502 9.08 11.86 20.83
C PRO A 502 8.89 12.03 22.35
N ARG A 503 7.80 11.50 22.86
CA ARG A 503 7.42 11.63 24.29
C ARG A 503 8.23 10.76 25.23
N THR A 504 8.87 9.69 24.77
CA THR A 504 9.58 8.74 25.61
C THR A 504 10.95 9.29 25.96
N ALA A 505 11.14 9.63 27.22
CA ALA A 505 12.44 9.90 27.83
C ALA A 505 13.15 8.55 28.08
N GLY A 506 13.68 7.94 27.03
CA GLY A 506 14.62 6.84 27.11
C GLY A 506 15.84 7.22 26.28
N ASP A 507 16.99 7.40 26.90
CA ASP A 507 18.23 7.90 26.29
C ASP A 507 18.84 6.98 25.21
N ASP A 508 18.13 5.94 24.73
CA ASP A 508 18.74 4.86 23.93
C ASP A 508 18.20 4.71 22.49
N LEU A 509 17.34 5.60 21.97
CA LEU A 509 16.75 5.45 20.62
C LEU A 509 17.33 6.37 19.54
N VAL A 510 18.61 6.72 19.65
CA VAL A 510 19.39 7.26 18.53
C VAL A 510 20.14 6.11 17.87
N GLY A 511 19.48 5.33 17.03
CA GLY A 511 20.19 4.21 16.43
C GLY A 511 19.58 3.50 15.23
N THR A 512 18.33 3.77 14.84
CA THR A 512 17.71 2.99 13.74
C THR A 512 16.84 3.80 12.75
N ALA A 513 17.03 5.11 12.65
CA ALA A 513 16.68 5.74 11.38
C ALA A 513 17.80 5.38 10.40
N SER A 514 17.72 4.20 9.81
CA SER A 514 18.57 3.86 8.68
C SER A 514 18.26 4.85 7.57
N PRO A 515 19.20 5.67 7.10
CA PRO A 515 18.95 6.54 5.97
C PRO A 515 18.66 5.63 4.77
N ALA A 516 17.45 5.71 4.25
CA ALA A 516 17.16 5.24 2.92
C ALA A 516 18.04 6.04 1.96
N ALA A 517 19.10 5.42 1.46
CA ALA A 517 20.13 5.92 0.58
C ALA A 517 21.46 6.26 1.28
N GLY A 518 22.29 5.28 1.39
CA GLY A 518 23.68 5.44 1.73
C GLY A 518 24.36 4.09 1.69
N THR A 519 24.81 3.67 0.53
CA THR A 519 25.69 2.52 0.31
C THR A 519 26.70 2.36 1.44
N ALA A 520 26.45 1.44 2.36
CA ALA A 520 27.51 0.89 3.19
C ALA A 520 28.28 -0.13 2.33
N ALA A 521 29.38 0.33 1.74
CA ALA A 521 30.40 -0.59 1.23
C ALA A 521 30.87 -1.45 2.39
N ARG A 522 30.73 -2.75 2.29
CA ARG A 522 31.48 -3.73 3.08
C ARG A 522 32.89 -3.86 2.51
N PRO A 523 33.87 -4.20 3.36
CA PRO A 523 35.29 -4.27 3.01
C PRO A 523 35.61 -5.36 1.98
#